data_86dd2df3079d18c5b57415bae64db2a4
#
_entry.id   86dd2df3079d18c5b57415bae64db2a4
#
_cell.length_a   1.000
_cell.length_b   1.000
_cell.length_c   1.000
_cell.angle_alpha   90.00
_cell.angle_beta   90.00
_cell.angle_gamma   90.00
#
_symmetry.space_group_name_H-M   'P 1'
#
loop_
_entity.id
_entity.type
_entity.pdbx_description
1 polymer ?
#
loop_
_entity_poly.entity_id
_entity_poly.type
_entity_poly.pdbx_seq_one_letter_code
_entity_poly.pdbx_strand_id
1 'polypeptide(L)'
;MEYDLLIDGIPFRAREAVELDWLRPYGRVFQVMDQQPSGNLCFGVDGPYGRLFIKYAGARTLNYAGRVEDAVNTLRNAMPLYAHAHPALTRLLAHGQTPRGYAAVFAWRDALPLRATPPDDAVRARVRALQLSRSLKMLDMAFDLHVQLAADGYVAVDFADDNLLIDFDRDEIVVCDIDLYRRKPAFNDRGRMPGASRMMAPEEFIQGQRLTECTTVYNMGALAFEFFGDNNDRRPAAWQGPAALYPVA
;
A
#
# COMPACT_ATOMS: atom_id res chain seq x y z
N MET A 1 -22.74 -1.59 -16.93
CA MET A 1 -22.31 -0.77 -18.07
C MET A 1 -20.96 -0.20 -17.68
N GLU A 2 -20.00 -0.18 -18.59
CA GLU A 2 -18.69 0.44 -18.39
C GLU A 2 -18.63 1.73 -19.19
N TYR A 3 -17.97 2.74 -18.65
CA TYR A 3 -17.77 4.04 -19.27
C TYR A 3 -16.30 4.23 -19.56
N ASP A 4 -15.95 4.51 -20.80
CA ASP A 4 -14.64 5.00 -21.19
C ASP A 4 -14.62 6.51 -20.94
N LEU A 5 -13.71 6.94 -20.09
CA LEU A 5 -13.59 8.31 -19.59
C LEU A 5 -12.21 8.87 -19.93
N LEU A 6 -12.11 10.19 -19.96
CA LEU A 6 -10.86 10.89 -20.28
C LEU A 6 -10.66 12.06 -19.32
N ILE A 7 -9.45 12.18 -18.74
CA ILE A 7 -9.02 13.35 -17.98
C ILE A 7 -7.62 13.77 -18.44
N ASP A 8 -7.47 15.02 -18.87
CA ASP A 8 -6.21 15.60 -19.35
C ASP A 8 -5.52 14.80 -20.48
N GLY A 9 -6.30 14.03 -21.24
CA GLY A 9 -5.81 13.14 -22.30
C GLY A 9 -5.46 11.73 -21.80
N ILE A 10 -5.64 11.42 -20.53
CA ILE A 10 -5.38 10.09 -19.95
C ILE A 10 -6.70 9.31 -19.90
N PRO A 11 -6.80 8.13 -20.58
CA PRO A 11 -7.99 7.30 -20.53
C PRO A 11 -8.08 6.53 -19.22
N PHE A 12 -9.32 6.32 -18.74
CA PHE A 12 -9.63 5.45 -17.62
C PHE A 12 -11.07 4.93 -17.72
N ARG A 13 -11.44 3.95 -16.91
CA ARG A 13 -12.76 3.33 -16.93
C ARG A 13 -13.41 3.31 -15.55
N ALA A 14 -14.73 3.46 -15.54
CA ALA A 14 -15.57 3.30 -14.37
C ALA A 14 -16.93 2.71 -14.74
N ARG A 15 -17.74 2.34 -13.75
CA ARG A 15 -19.12 1.85 -13.97
C ARG A 15 -20.15 2.99 -14.04
N GLU A 16 -19.70 4.23 -14.00
CA GLU A 16 -20.54 5.45 -14.09
C GLU A 16 -19.73 6.63 -14.62
N ALA A 17 -20.40 7.70 -15.00
CA ALA A 17 -19.74 8.98 -15.27
C ALA A 17 -19.18 9.57 -13.97
N VAL A 18 -17.95 10.05 -14.01
CA VAL A 18 -17.24 10.56 -12.83
C VAL A 18 -16.93 12.04 -13.00
N GLU A 19 -17.37 12.86 -12.05
CA GLU A 19 -17.05 14.28 -11.99
C GLU A 19 -15.71 14.51 -11.28
N LEU A 20 -14.75 15.07 -12.00
CA LEU A 20 -13.37 15.26 -11.52
C LEU A 20 -12.90 16.72 -11.55
N ASP A 21 -13.82 17.70 -11.72
CA ASP A 21 -13.48 19.13 -11.74
C ASP A 21 -12.78 19.61 -10.47
N TRP A 22 -13.03 18.93 -9.34
CA TRP A 22 -12.37 19.18 -8.06
C TRP A 22 -10.85 18.87 -8.08
N LEU A 23 -10.35 18.10 -9.06
CA LEU A 23 -8.91 17.84 -9.26
C LEU A 23 -8.16 19.02 -9.89
N ARG A 24 -8.83 19.90 -10.64
CA ARG A 24 -8.22 21.02 -11.40
C ARG A 24 -7.29 21.92 -10.57
N PRO A 25 -7.61 22.27 -9.30
CA PRO A 25 -6.72 23.08 -8.49
C PRO A 25 -5.37 22.42 -8.15
N TYR A 26 -5.30 21.08 -8.23
CA TYR A 26 -4.06 20.33 -7.94
C TYR A 26 -3.11 20.29 -9.15
N GLY A 27 -3.62 20.46 -10.37
CA GLY A 27 -2.81 20.47 -11.58
C GLY A 27 -3.33 19.56 -12.68
N ARG A 28 -2.43 19.13 -13.56
CA ARG A 28 -2.71 18.25 -14.68
C ARG A 28 -2.50 16.79 -14.29
N VAL A 29 -3.47 15.94 -14.59
CA VAL A 29 -3.34 14.49 -14.43
C VAL A 29 -2.40 13.94 -15.50
N PHE A 30 -1.37 13.19 -15.09
CA PHE A 30 -0.44 12.50 -15.99
C PHE A 30 -0.58 10.97 -15.92
N GLN A 31 -1.29 10.44 -14.91
CA GLN A 31 -1.53 9.01 -14.74
C GLN A 31 -2.84 8.77 -14.02
N VAL A 32 -3.57 7.74 -14.43
CA VAL A 32 -4.75 7.22 -13.71
C VAL A 32 -4.57 5.73 -13.44
N MET A 33 -4.88 5.30 -12.23
CA MET A 33 -4.94 3.90 -11.80
C MET A 33 -6.40 3.59 -11.42
N ASP A 34 -7.13 2.94 -12.33
CA ASP A 34 -8.58 2.66 -12.25
C ASP A 34 -8.91 1.21 -11.92
N GLN A 35 -7.89 0.34 -11.81
CA GLN A 35 -8.04 -1.10 -11.59
C GLN A 35 -7.92 -1.51 -10.11
N GLN A 36 -8.04 -0.56 -9.19
CA GLN A 36 -7.85 -0.82 -7.76
C GLN A 36 -9.02 -1.62 -7.17
N PRO A 37 -8.78 -2.75 -6.47
CA PRO A 37 -9.83 -3.53 -5.83
C PRO A 37 -10.40 -2.84 -4.56
N SER A 38 -9.75 -1.77 -4.08
CA SER A 38 -10.17 -0.98 -2.92
C SER A 38 -11.38 -0.07 -3.17
N GLY A 39 -11.79 0.10 -4.45
CA GLY A 39 -12.84 1.05 -4.82
C GLY A 39 -12.35 2.49 -5.00
N ASN A 40 -11.05 2.71 -4.95
CA ASN A 40 -10.45 4.02 -5.17
C ASN A 40 -10.06 4.19 -6.65
N LEU A 41 -10.24 5.40 -7.18
CA LEU A 41 -9.50 5.89 -8.34
C LEU A 41 -8.24 6.62 -7.83
N CYS A 42 -7.10 6.32 -8.41
CA CYS A 42 -5.86 6.97 -8.03
C CYS A 42 -5.27 7.76 -9.20
N PHE A 43 -4.74 8.94 -8.89
CA PHE A 43 -4.25 9.89 -9.89
C PHE A 43 -2.83 10.32 -9.56
N GLY A 44 -1.95 10.30 -10.56
CA GLY A 44 -0.72 11.08 -10.57
C GLY A 44 -1.02 12.46 -11.14
N VAL A 45 -0.73 13.52 -10.39
CA VAL A 45 -1.03 14.90 -10.77
C VAL A 45 0.24 15.74 -10.71
N ASP A 46 0.49 16.55 -11.73
CA ASP A 46 1.61 17.49 -11.79
C ASP A 46 1.08 18.93 -11.80
N GLY A 47 1.50 19.74 -10.84
CA GLY A 47 0.93 21.07 -10.69
C GLY A 47 1.73 22.00 -9.78
N PRO A 48 1.13 23.10 -9.34
CA PRO A 48 1.82 24.15 -8.58
C PRO A 48 2.40 23.70 -7.24
N TYR A 49 1.91 22.59 -6.72
CA TYR A 49 2.40 21.99 -5.46
C TYR A 49 3.43 20.87 -5.68
N GLY A 50 3.96 20.75 -6.92
CA GLY A 50 4.77 19.63 -7.37
C GLY A 50 3.93 18.42 -7.75
N ARG A 51 4.57 17.26 -7.88
CA ARG A 51 3.88 16.00 -8.19
C ARG A 51 3.18 15.44 -6.98
N LEU A 52 1.94 15.01 -7.19
CA LEU A 52 1.05 14.49 -6.16
C LEU A 52 0.51 13.11 -6.55
N PHE A 53 0.28 12.27 -5.56
CA PHE A 53 -0.54 11.07 -5.66
C PHE A 53 -1.86 11.32 -4.95
N ILE A 54 -2.98 11.16 -5.65
CA ILE A 54 -4.31 11.43 -5.09
C ILE A 54 -5.14 10.16 -5.13
N LYS A 55 -5.59 9.67 -3.96
CA LYS A 55 -6.60 8.62 -3.83
C LYS A 55 -7.98 9.26 -3.74
N TYR A 56 -8.93 8.77 -4.50
CA TYR A 56 -10.32 9.21 -4.50
C TYR A 56 -11.27 8.03 -4.37
N ALA A 57 -12.06 8.02 -3.30
CA ALA A 57 -13.21 7.16 -3.10
C ALA A 57 -14.49 7.99 -3.34
N GLY A 58 -15.29 7.63 -4.32
CA GLY A 58 -16.50 8.40 -4.69
C GLY A 58 -17.06 8.03 -6.06
N ALA A 59 -16.49 6.96 -6.68
CA ALA A 59 -16.94 6.46 -7.94
C ALA A 59 -17.10 4.92 -7.90
N ARG A 60 -18.00 4.39 -8.73
CA ARG A 60 -18.14 2.94 -8.93
C ARG A 60 -17.05 2.44 -9.86
N THR A 61 -15.96 1.94 -9.27
CA THR A 61 -14.83 1.40 -10.02
C THR A 61 -15.11 0.00 -10.58
N LEU A 62 -14.32 -0.47 -11.55
CA LEU A 62 -14.57 -1.75 -12.23
C LEU A 62 -14.36 -2.95 -11.30
N ASN A 63 -13.29 -2.94 -10.52
CA ASN A 63 -12.83 -4.10 -9.75
C ASN A 63 -13.30 -4.12 -8.30
N TYR A 64 -14.13 -3.18 -7.90
CA TYR A 64 -14.70 -3.13 -6.56
C TYR A 64 -16.17 -3.58 -6.56
N ALA A 65 -16.47 -4.63 -5.80
CA ALA A 65 -17.82 -5.18 -5.67
C ALA A 65 -18.60 -4.58 -4.48
N GLY A 66 -17.93 -3.81 -3.61
CA GLY A 66 -18.55 -3.15 -2.46
C GLY A 66 -19.31 -1.88 -2.84
N ARG A 67 -19.88 -1.23 -1.84
CA ARG A 67 -20.57 0.05 -2.02
C ARG A 67 -19.57 1.20 -1.99
N VAL A 68 -19.86 2.27 -2.73
CA VAL A 68 -19.03 3.49 -2.77
C VAL A 68 -18.83 4.07 -1.36
N GLU A 69 -19.89 4.05 -0.53
CA GLU A 69 -19.84 4.53 0.84
C GLU A 69 -18.84 3.75 1.72
N ASP A 70 -18.68 2.46 1.47
CA ASP A 70 -17.73 1.63 2.22
C ASP A 70 -16.29 2.00 1.85
N ALA A 71 -16.00 2.24 0.56
CA ALA A 71 -14.70 2.75 0.11
C ALA A 71 -14.41 4.15 0.68
N VAL A 72 -15.39 5.05 0.66
CA VAL A 72 -15.29 6.40 1.25
C VAL A 72 -14.98 6.32 2.75
N ASN A 73 -15.67 5.47 3.48
CA ASN A 73 -15.46 5.31 4.92
C ASN A 73 -14.09 4.68 5.21
N THR A 74 -13.67 3.69 4.43
CA THR A 74 -12.35 3.07 4.56
C THR A 74 -11.25 4.12 4.39
N LEU A 75 -11.27 4.88 3.29
CA LEU A 75 -10.27 5.92 3.03
C LEU A 75 -10.28 7.00 4.12
N ARG A 76 -11.47 7.49 4.52
CA ARG A 76 -11.59 8.52 5.57
C ARG A 76 -11.04 8.04 6.91
N ASN A 77 -11.37 6.81 7.30
CA ASN A 77 -10.96 6.24 8.58
C ASN A 77 -9.45 5.93 8.65
N ALA A 78 -8.78 5.82 7.51
CA ALA A 78 -7.34 5.63 7.42
C ALA A 78 -6.54 6.92 7.65
N MET A 79 -7.14 8.10 7.59
CA MET A 79 -6.39 9.37 7.67
C MET A 79 -5.57 9.54 8.96
N PRO A 80 -6.03 9.13 10.15
CA PRO A 80 -5.21 9.16 11.36
C PRO A 80 -3.93 8.31 11.27
N LEU A 81 -3.94 7.19 10.51
CA LEU A 81 -2.76 6.38 10.27
C LEU A 81 -1.70 7.13 9.45
N TYR A 82 -2.14 7.83 8.42
CA TYR A 82 -1.24 8.63 7.57
C TYR A 82 -0.76 9.93 8.22
N ALA A 83 -1.32 10.31 9.36
CA ALA A 83 -0.83 11.46 10.14
C ALA A 83 0.52 11.18 10.84
N HIS A 84 0.97 9.93 10.90
CA HIS A 84 2.29 9.57 11.41
C HIS A 84 3.37 10.12 10.48
N ALA A 85 4.29 10.90 11.04
CA ALA A 85 5.43 11.44 10.31
C ALA A 85 6.59 10.42 10.32
N HIS A 86 6.62 9.53 9.34
CA HIS A 86 7.68 8.53 9.23
C HIS A 86 8.27 8.49 7.81
N PRO A 87 9.61 8.40 7.63
CA PRO A 87 10.22 8.39 6.30
C PRO A 87 9.81 7.20 5.43
N ALA A 88 9.50 6.06 6.05
CA ALA A 88 9.00 4.88 5.35
C ALA A 88 7.49 4.91 5.09
N LEU A 89 6.75 5.94 5.47
CA LEU A 89 5.33 6.08 5.18
C LEU A 89 5.11 7.11 4.07
N THR A 90 4.20 6.82 3.15
CA THR A 90 3.76 7.81 2.16
C THR A 90 3.21 9.06 2.88
N ARG A 91 3.71 10.23 2.51
CA ARG A 91 3.42 11.48 3.22
C ARG A 91 2.07 12.06 2.80
N LEU A 92 1.11 12.07 3.72
CA LEU A 92 -0.17 12.77 3.55
C LEU A 92 0.06 14.29 3.59
N LEU A 93 -0.51 15.00 2.62
CA LEU A 93 -0.43 16.46 2.51
C LEU A 93 -1.77 17.12 2.84
N ALA A 94 -2.87 16.53 2.36
CA ALA A 94 -4.22 17.02 2.58
C ALA A 94 -5.23 15.88 2.41
N HIS A 95 -6.41 16.05 2.97
CA HIS A 95 -7.53 15.16 2.73
C HIS A 95 -8.85 15.89 2.97
N GLY A 96 -9.95 15.41 2.40
CA GLY A 96 -11.24 16.05 2.62
C GLY A 96 -12.36 15.49 1.76
N GLN A 97 -13.54 16.03 2.01
CA GLN A 97 -14.73 15.75 1.21
C GLN A 97 -14.59 16.31 -0.19
N THR A 98 -15.08 15.57 -1.16
CA THR A 98 -15.29 16.00 -2.53
C THR A 98 -16.81 16.02 -2.82
N PRO A 99 -17.28 16.56 -3.94
CA PRO A 99 -18.71 16.61 -4.24
C PRO A 99 -19.44 15.25 -4.14
N ARG A 100 -18.76 14.15 -4.42
CA ARG A 100 -19.37 12.81 -4.43
C ARG A 100 -18.65 11.77 -3.58
N GLY A 101 -17.67 12.17 -2.77
CA GLY A 101 -16.89 11.21 -1.98
C GLY A 101 -15.81 11.85 -1.13
N TYR A 102 -14.68 11.21 -1.06
CA TYR A 102 -13.54 11.62 -0.23
C TYR A 102 -12.24 11.46 -0.98
N ALA A 103 -11.32 12.38 -0.79
CA ALA A 103 -9.99 12.30 -1.37
C ALA A 103 -8.89 12.48 -0.32
N ALA A 104 -7.77 11.81 -0.57
CA ALA A 104 -6.52 11.97 0.18
C ALA A 104 -5.40 12.29 -0.81
N VAL A 105 -4.63 13.33 -0.50
CA VAL A 105 -3.55 13.88 -1.32
C VAL A 105 -2.23 13.60 -0.65
N PHE A 106 -1.35 12.88 -1.34
CA PHE A 106 -0.04 12.48 -0.87
C PHE A 106 1.06 13.10 -1.74
N ALA A 107 2.25 13.28 -1.16
CA ALA A 107 3.43 13.60 -1.94
C ALA A 107 3.74 12.43 -2.90
N TRP A 108 4.01 12.77 -4.16
CA TRP A 108 4.49 11.78 -5.13
C TRP A 108 5.88 11.27 -4.75
N ARG A 109 6.14 10.00 -4.98
CA ARG A 109 7.46 9.38 -4.83
C ARG A 109 7.90 8.79 -6.16
N ASP A 110 9.05 9.21 -6.65
CA ASP A 110 9.69 8.62 -7.83
C ASP A 110 10.41 7.32 -7.39
N ALA A 111 9.61 6.30 -7.09
CA ALA A 111 10.06 5.01 -6.60
C ALA A 111 9.29 3.89 -7.34
N LEU A 112 9.86 2.71 -7.36
CA LEU A 112 9.32 1.57 -8.11
C LEU A 112 8.59 0.62 -7.16
N PRO A 113 7.38 0.11 -7.51
CA PRO A 113 6.72 -0.89 -6.70
C PRO A 113 7.59 -2.16 -6.63
N LEU A 114 7.72 -2.71 -5.43
CA LEU A 114 8.49 -3.95 -5.21
C LEU A 114 7.90 -5.09 -6.06
N ARG A 115 6.59 -5.08 -6.24
CA ARG A 115 5.88 -5.92 -7.21
C ARG A 115 5.03 -5.05 -8.13
N ALA A 116 5.32 -5.10 -9.41
CA ALA A 116 4.53 -4.41 -10.43
C ALA A 116 3.29 -5.23 -10.84
N THR A 117 2.31 -4.53 -11.44
CA THR A 117 1.16 -5.14 -12.13
C THR A 117 1.11 -4.59 -13.56
N PRO A 118 1.27 -5.41 -14.61
CA PRO A 118 1.51 -6.86 -14.60
C PRO A 118 2.84 -7.24 -13.92
N PRO A 119 2.99 -8.48 -13.44
CA PRO A 119 4.19 -8.90 -12.71
C PRO A 119 5.46 -8.68 -13.54
N ASP A 120 6.40 -7.96 -12.94
CA ASP A 120 7.75 -7.78 -13.44
C ASP A 120 8.72 -8.05 -12.29
N ASP A 121 9.57 -9.06 -12.46
CA ASP A 121 10.53 -9.46 -11.43
C ASP A 121 11.82 -8.60 -11.43
N ALA A 122 11.95 -7.62 -12.34
CA ALA A 122 13.17 -6.82 -12.47
C ALA A 122 13.48 -6.03 -11.17
N VAL A 123 12.46 -5.41 -10.56
CA VAL A 123 12.65 -4.66 -9.30
C VAL A 123 13.09 -5.60 -8.19
N ARG A 124 12.47 -6.77 -8.06
CA ARG A 124 12.81 -7.79 -7.05
C ARG A 124 14.21 -8.35 -7.26
N ALA A 125 14.59 -8.65 -8.51
CA ALA A 125 15.94 -9.07 -8.84
C ALA A 125 16.98 -8.00 -8.46
N ARG A 126 16.65 -6.72 -8.71
CA ARG A 126 17.50 -5.59 -8.32
C ARG A 126 17.59 -5.45 -6.79
N VAL A 127 16.49 -5.64 -6.05
CA VAL A 127 16.48 -5.63 -4.57
C VAL A 127 17.38 -6.73 -4.03
N ARG A 128 17.28 -7.96 -4.55
CA ARG A 128 18.10 -9.09 -4.12
C ARG A 128 19.59 -8.93 -4.45
N ALA A 129 19.92 -8.12 -5.45
CA ALA A 129 21.29 -7.80 -5.83
C ALA A 129 21.89 -6.63 -5.04
N LEU A 130 21.13 -6.01 -4.12
CA LEU A 130 21.63 -4.93 -3.29
C LEU A 130 22.75 -5.40 -2.34
N GLN A 131 23.66 -4.49 -2.00
CA GLN A 131 24.58 -4.69 -0.90
C GLN A 131 23.79 -4.86 0.42
N LEU A 132 24.28 -5.74 1.29
CA LEU A 132 23.61 -6.07 2.55
C LEU A 132 23.22 -4.82 3.38
N SER A 133 24.12 -3.85 3.48
CA SER A 133 23.87 -2.61 4.25
C SER A 133 22.68 -1.81 3.70
N ARG A 134 22.48 -1.79 2.39
CA ARG A 134 21.36 -1.11 1.74
C ARG A 134 20.04 -1.85 2.00
N SER A 135 20.06 -3.17 1.88
CA SER A 135 18.89 -4.01 2.21
C SER A 135 18.49 -3.89 3.67
N LEU A 136 19.47 -3.92 4.59
CA LEU A 136 19.21 -3.76 6.03
C LEU A 136 18.64 -2.39 6.36
N LYS A 137 19.16 -1.31 5.74
CA LYS A 137 18.60 0.04 5.92
C LYS A 137 17.12 0.10 5.52
N MET A 138 16.75 -0.45 4.37
CA MET A 138 15.36 -0.46 3.92
C MET A 138 14.45 -1.28 4.83
N LEU A 139 14.90 -2.47 5.25
CA LEU A 139 14.14 -3.31 6.17
C LEU A 139 13.97 -2.64 7.53
N ASP A 140 15.04 -2.03 8.07
CA ASP A 140 15.00 -1.29 9.33
C ASP A 140 13.96 -0.15 9.29
N MET A 141 13.92 0.60 8.19
CA MET A 141 12.92 1.66 7.98
C MET A 141 11.49 1.11 8.00
N ALA A 142 11.23 -0.03 7.33
CA ALA A 142 9.91 -0.63 7.32
C ALA A 142 9.53 -1.18 8.70
N PHE A 143 10.47 -1.80 9.39
CA PHE A 143 10.26 -2.37 10.72
C PHE A 143 10.02 -1.28 11.77
N ASP A 144 10.81 -0.20 11.74
CA ASP A 144 10.64 0.94 12.66
C ASP A 144 9.26 1.60 12.50
N LEU A 145 8.79 1.80 11.27
CA LEU A 145 7.41 2.26 11.03
C LEU A 145 6.39 1.34 11.71
N HIS A 146 6.53 0.02 11.57
CA HIS A 146 5.56 -0.92 12.16
C HIS A 146 5.68 -1.03 13.68
N VAL A 147 6.86 -0.82 14.25
CA VAL A 147 7.05 -0.68 15.71
C VAL A 147 6.29 0.53 16.22
N GLN A 148 6.39 1.69 15.54
CA GLN A 148 5.67 2.89 15.93
C GLN A 148 4.15 2.71 15.79
N LEU A 149 3.66 2.16 14.68
CA LEU A 149 2.24 1.88 14.49
C LEU A 149 1.70 0.87 15.54
N ALA A 150 2.48 -0.15 15.89
CA ALA A 150 2.11 -1.11 16.93
C ALA A 150 2.04 -0.48 18.31
N ALA A 151 2.97 0.45 18.65
CA ALA A 151 2.95 1.23 19.88
C ALA A 151 1.69 2.11 19.99
N ASP A 152 1.21 2.65 18.86
CA ASP A 152 -0.03 3.41 18.77
C ASP A 152 -1.29 2.53 18.68
N GLY A 153 -1.11 1.23 18.82
CA GLY A 153 -2.21 0.25 18.92
C GLY A 153 -2.74 -0.23 17.57
N TYR A 154 -1.97 -0.16 16.50
CA TYR A 154 -2.37 -0.68 15.19
C TYR A 154 -1.73 -2.04 14.89
N VAL A 155 -2.42 -2.81 14.06
CA VAL A 155 -1.98 -4.10 13.50
C VAL A 155 -2.03 -3.99 11.99
N ALA A 156 -0.99 -4.44 11.31
CA ALA A 156 -0.95 -4.50 9.86
C ALA A 156 -2.00 -5.49 9.34
N VAL A 157 -2.76 -5.05 8.35
CA VAL A 157 -3.69 -5.86 7.56
C VAL A 157 -3.53 -5.40 6.12
N ASP A 158 -3.55 -6.35 5.18
CA ASP A 158 -3.27 -6.06 3.77
C ASP A 158 -1.83 -5.56 3.52
N PHE A 159 -0.90 -5.97 4.37
CA PHE A 159 0.50 -5.71 4.11
C PHE A 159 0.97 -6.63 2.97
N ALA A 160 1.39 -6.03 1.87
CA ALA A 160 1.74 -6.75 0.65
C ALA A 160 2.89 -6.04 -0.10
N ASP A 161 3.61 -6.79 -0.91
CA ASP A 161 4.76 -6.29 -1.66
C ASP A 161 4.40 -5.30 -2.79
N ASP A 162 3.17 -5.30 -3.28
CA ASP A 162 2.64 -4.27 -4.19
C ASP A 162 2.30 -2.94 -3.49
N ASN A 163 2.21 -2.94 -2.15
CA ASN A 163 2.06 -1.76 -1.31
C ASN A 163 3.41 -1.15 -0.88
N LEU A 164 4.51 -1.65 -1.43
CA LEU A 164 5.87 -1.21 -1.10
C LEU A 164 6.55 -0.59 -2.31
N LEU A 165 7.06 0.62 -2.16
CA LEU A 165 7.84 1.30 -3.19
C LEU A 165 9.31 1.32 -2.79
N ILE A 166 10.21 1.08 -3.75
CA ILE A 166 11.66 1.07 -3.56
C ILE A 166 12.29 2.27 -4.27
N ASP A 167 12.89 3.15 -3.52
CA ASP A 167 13.73 4.24 -4.01
C ASP A 167 15.20 3.78 -3.96
N PHE A 168 15.71 3.34 -5.09
CA PHE A 168 17.08 2.84 -5.20
C PHE A 168 18.15 3.92 -5.11
N ASP A 169 17.78 5.18 -5.36
CA ASP A 169 18.72 6.31 -5.36
C ASP A 169 18.97 6.81 -3.92
N ARG A 170 17.94 6.68 -3.06
CA ARG A 170 18.02 7.08 -1.66
C ARG A 170 18.21 5.93 -0.69
N ASP A 171 18.12 4.68 -1.16
CA ASP A 171 18.06 3.48 -0.34
C ASP A 171 16.89 3.56 0.67
N GLU A 172 15.71 3.88 0.16
CA GLU A 172 14.51 4.00 0.96
C GLU A 172 13.44 2.99 0.50
N ILE A 173 12.70 2.49 1.46
CA ILE A 173 11.43 1.79 1.24
C ILE A 173 10.29 2.69 1.70
N VAL A 174 9.20 2.73 0.93
CA VAL A 174 8.01 3.50 1.28
C VAL A 174 6.81 2.56 1.32
N VAL A 175 6.21 2.46 2.48
CA VAL A 175 4.95 1.74 2.69
C VAL A 175 3.81 2.66 2.28
N CYS A 176 2.98 2.21 1.39
CA CYS A 176 1.76 2.87 0.96
C CYS A 176 0.57 1.93 1.17
N ASP A 177 -0.64 2.45 1.01
CA ASP A 177 -1.88 1.68 1.11
C ASP A 177 -2.08 0.94 2.45
N ILE A 178 -1.94 1.68 3.55
CA ILE A 178 -2.21 1.17 4.91
C ILE A 178 -3.67 1.38 5.33
N ASP A 179 -4.58 1.56 4.37
CA ASP A 179 -5.98 1.93 4.60
C ASP A 179 -6.75 0.88 5.42
N LEU A 180 -6.29 -0.36 5.41
CA LEU A 180 -6.93 -1.48 6.09
C LEU A 180 -6.28 -1.87 7.43
N TYR A 181 -5.23 -1.18 7.86
CA TYR A 181 -4.65 -1.41 9.19
C TYR A 181 -5.70 -1.20 10.28
N ARG A 182 -5.68 -2.03 11.30
CA ARG A 182 -6.73 -2.08 12.32
C ARG A 182 -6.22 -1.68 13.69
N ARG A 183 -7.04 -0.88 14.40
CA ARG A 183 -6.78 -0.57 15.80
C ARG A 183 -7.15 -1.74 16.70
N LYS A 184 -6.29 -2.03 17.68
CA LYS A 184 -6.53 -3.07 18.69
C LYS A 184 -7.69 -2.70 19.64
N PRO A 185 -8.52 -3.66 20.07
CA PRO A 185 -8.48 -5.08 19.72
C PRO A 185 -9.00 -5.35 18.31
N ALA A 186 -8.24 -6.08 17.49
CA ALA A 186 -8.58 -6.40 16.12
C ALA A 186 -8.87 -7.91 15.95
N PHE A 187 -9.82 -8.22 15.09
CA PHE A 187 -10.23 -9.60 14.80
C PHE A 187 -10.43 -9.78 13.30
N ASN A 188 -10.18 -10.98 12.81
CA ASN A 188 -10.52 -11.36 11.46
C ASN A 188 -12.04 -11.55 11.34
N ASP A 189 -12.72 -10.61 10.70
CA ASP A 189 -14.18 -10.61 10.53
C ASP A 189 -14.64 -11.22 9.19
N ARG A 190 -13.70 -11.65 8.33
CA ARG A 190 -14.00 -12.04 6.93
C ARG A 190 -13.68 -13.49 6.58
N GLY A 191 -12.95 -14.21 7.43
CA GLY A 191 -12.35 -15.51 7.11
C GLY A 191 -10.99 -15.29 6.46
N ARG A 192 -10.91 -15.08 5.15
CA ARG A 192 -9.68 -14.61 4.50
C ARG A 192 -9.65 -13.08 4.48
N MET A 193 -8.67 -12.50 5.17
CA MET A 193 -8.42 -11.06 5.12
C MET A 193 -7.90 -10.64 3.74
N PRO A 194 -8.02 -9.34 3.37
CA PRO A 194 -7.31 -8.80 2.21
C PRO A 194 -5.80 -8.97 2.35
N GLY A 195 -5.10 -9.02 1.22
CA GLY A 195 -3.65 -9.12 1.18
C GLY A 195 -3.12 -10.24 0.28
N ALA A 196 -1.82 -10.21 0.03
CA ALA A 196 -1.10 -11.24 -0.70
C ALA A 196 -0.87 -12.46 0.20
N SER A 197 -1.43 -13.63 -0.16
CA SER A 197 -1.40 -14.85 0.68
C SER A 197 0.00 -15.22 1.17
N ARG A 198 1.02 -14.93 0.38
CA ARG A 198 2.43 -15.18 0.73
C ARG A 198 2.96 -14.26 1.83
N MET A 199 2.30 -13.15 2.11
CA MET A 199 2.68 -12.18 3.14
C MET A 199 1.82 -12.30 4.41
N MET A 200 0.68 -13.00 4.31
CA MET A 200 -0.34 -13.06 5.36
C MET A 200 0.01 -14.08 6.44
N ALA A 201 -0.24 -13.71 7.68
CA ALA A 201 -0.13 -14.60 8.84
C ALA A 201 -1.28 -15.63 8.88
N PRO A 202 -1.08 -16.81 9.52
CA PRO A 202 -2.10 -17.86 9.57
C PRO A 202 -3.46 -17.41 10.09
N GLU A 203 -3.51 -16.55 11.13
CA GLU A 203 -4.74 -16.02 11.70
C GLU A 203 -5.52 -15.11 10.73
N GLU A 204 -4.89 -14.58 9.70
CA GLU A 204 -5.56 -13.78 8.67
C GLU A 204 -6.43 -14.64 7.73
N PHE A 205 -6.35 -15.97 7.84
CA PHE A 205 -7.19 -16.91 7.08
C PHE A 205 -8.34 -17.52 7.89
N ILE A 206 -8.45 -17.23 9.20
CA ILE A 206 -9.38 -17.89 10.09
C ILE A 206 -10.33 -16.87 10.72
N GLN A 207 -11.62 -16.93 10.37
CA GLN A 207 -12.62 -16.02 10.92
C GLN A 207 -12.70 -16.11 12.45
N GLY A 208 -12.80 -14.96 13.10
CA GLY A 208 -12.87 -14.82 14.56
C GLY A 208 -11.51 -14.82 15.25
N GLN A 209 -10.42 -15.14 14.56
CA GLN A 209 -9.08 -15.08 15.14
C GLN A 209 -8.67 -13.63 15.45
N ARG A 210 -7.93 -13.49 16.56
CA ARG A 210 -7.40 -12.21 16.98
C ARG A 210 -6.16 -11.85 16.16
N LEU A 211 -6.15 -10.64 15.62
CA LEU A 211 -5.00 -10.05 14.95
C LEU A 211 -4.21 -9.23 15.98
N THR A 212 -2.91 -9.45 16.05
CA THR A 212 -2.03 -8.89 17.07
C THR A 212 -0.70 -8.40 16.47
N GLU A 213 0.19 -7.96 17.33
CA GLU A 213 1.57 -7.65 16.93
C GLU A 213 2.27 -8.86 16.28
N CYS A 214 1.91 -10.10 16.66
CA CYS A 214 2.45 -11.31 16.03
C CYS A 214 2.07 -11.37 14.54
N THR A 215 0.85 -10.94 14.19
CA THR A 215 0.42 -10.81 12.79
C THR A 215 1.35 -9.86 12.03
N THR A 216 1.62 -8.68 12.59
CA THR A 216 2.54 -7.69 12.00
C THR A 216 3.96 -8.25 11.91
N VAL A 217 4.47 -8.91 12.95
CA VAL A 217 5.81 -9.52 12.95
C VAL A 217 5.92 -10.58 11.85
N TYR A 218 4.89 -11.40 11.66
CA TYR A 218 4.85 -12.37 10.56
C TYR A 218 4.95 -11.70 9.18
N ASN A 219 4.19 -10.60 8.98
CA ASN A 219 4.27 -9.83 7.73
C ASN A 219 5.68 -9.23 7.51
N MET A 220 6.34 -8.77 8.58
CA MET A 220 7.72 -8.25 8.51
C MET A 220 8.73 -9.35 8.17
N GLY A 221 8.58 -10.54 8.76
CA GLY A 221 9.37 -11.72 8.39
C GLY A 221 9.18 -12.08 6.91
N ALA A 222 7.93 -12.02 6.42
CA ALA A 222 7.65 -12.21 5.00
C ALA A 222 8.35 -11.18 4.11
N LEU A 223 8.40 -9.92 4.51
CA LEU A 223 9.15 -8.88 3.81
C LEU A 223 10.66 -9.18 3.78
N ALA A 224 11.24 -9.68 4.86
CA ALA A 224 12.65 -10.06 4.89
C ALA A 224 12.97 -11.15 3.84
N PHE A 225 12.04 -12.08 3.59
CA PHE A 225 12.17 -13.08 2.54
C PHE A 225 12.08 -12.50 1.12
N GLU A 226 11.42 -11.35 0.91
CA GLU A 226 11.47 -10.66 -0.39
C GLU A 226 12.88 -10.17 -0.71
N PHE A 227 13.64 -9.75 0.31
CA PHE A 227 15.02 -9.27 0.18
C PHE A 227 16.05 -10.41 0.14
N PHE A 228 15.87 -11.43 0.97
CA PHE A 228 16.91 -12.44 1.25
C PHE A 228 16.48 -13.88 0.97
N GLY A 229 15.34 -14.11 0.36
CA GLY A 229 14.82 -15.44 0.15
C GLY A 229 14.05 -15.63 -1.14
N ASP A 230 13.22 -16.65 -1.16
CA ASP A 230 12.21 -16.86 -2.19
C ASP A 230 10.83 -16.50 -1.64
N ASN A 231 10.06 -15.76 -2.41
CA ASN A 231 8.71 -15.34 -2.07
C ASN A 231 7.73 -16.44 -1.69
N ASN A 232 7.90 -17.59 -2.31
CA ASN A 232 6.97 -18.71 -2.20
C ASN A 232 7.53 -19.83 -1.35
N ASP A 233 8.82 -19.75 -0.96
CA ASP A 233 9.51 -20.76 -0.16
C ASP A 233 10.18 -20.08 1.05
N ARG A 234 9.65 -20.29 2.23
CA ARG A 234 10.19 -19.76 3.49
C ARG A 234 10.97 -20.80 4.28
N ARG A 235 11.35 -21.91 3.66
CA ARG A 235 12.22 -22.88 4.31
C ARG A 235 13.62 -22.31 4.48
N PRO A 236 14.37 -22.75 5.51
CA PRO A 236 15.74 -22.29 5.75
C PRO A 236 16.65 -22.39 4.51
N ALA A 237 16.44 -23.41 3.67
CA ALA A 237 17.21 -23.64 2.46
C ALA A 237 17.01 -22.55 1.38
N ALA A 238 15.90 -21.83 1.42
CA ALA A 238 15.61 -20.73 0.48
C ALA A 238 16.18 -19.38 0.96
N TRP A 239 16.67 -19.31 2.21
CA TRP A 239 17.25 -18.10 2.76
C TRP A 239 18.67 -17.87 2.22
N GLN A 240 18.90 -16.72 1.62
CA GLN A 240 20.17 -16.30 1.01
C GLN A 240 20.84 -15.14 1.78
N GLY A 241 20.19 -14.63 2.81
CA GLY A 241 20.71 -13.58 3.66
C GLY A 241 21.65 -14.08 4.75
N PRO A 242 22.18 -13.19 5.60
CA PRO A 242 22.98 -13.58 6.73
C PRO A 242 22.25 -14.58 7.64
N ALA A 243 22.91 -15.68 8.01
CA ALA A 243 22.30 -16.72 8.83
C ALA A 243 21.78 -16.18 10.18
N ALA A 244 22.43 -15.16 10.73
CA ALA A 244 22.02 -14.54 12.00
C ALA A 244 20.67 -13.79 11.91
N LEU A 245 20.20 -13.42 10.71
CA LEU A 245 18.92 -12.74 10.51
C LEU A 245 17.76 -13.71 10.31
N TYR A 246 18.04 -14.95 9.94
CA TYR A 246 16.99 -15.94 9.69
C TYR A 246 16.05 -16.19 10.88
N PRO A 247 16.53 -16.26 12.14
CA PRO A 247 15.67 -16.51 13.30
C PRO A 247 14.68 -15.39 13.63
N VAL A 248 14.84 -14.21 13.02
CA VAL A 248 13.99 -13.03 13.23
C VAL A 248 13.14 -12.67 12.00
N ALA A 249 13.26 -13.46 10.94
CA ALA A 249 12.54 -13.28 9.66
C ALA A 249 11.27 -14.19 9.51
#